data_933d0ba4f46596ae66bb136ba4b2e636
#
_entry.id   933d0ba4f46596ae66bb136ba4b2e636
#
_cell.length_a   1.000
_cell.length_b   1.000
_cell.length_c   1.000
_cell.angle_alpha   90.00
_cell.angle_beta   90.00
_cell.angle_gamma   90.00
#
_symmetry.space_group_name_H-M   'P 1'
#
loop_
_entity.id
_entity.type
_entity.pdbx_description
1 polymer ?
#
loop_
_entity_poly.entity_id
_entity_poly.type
_entity_poly.pdbx_seq_one_letter_code
_entity_poly.pdbx_strand_id
1 'polypeptide(L)'
;MLGKLFCKIHFSKCLEDILLALTFFTRIPTHFITKYDRTLMQACWCFPLIGAGIGLAGGAFFYILLVVQIPIAISAVMAICFIVILTGALHEDGVADTADGLGGGDNKKSKIE
;
A
#
# COMPACT_ATOMS: atom_id res chain seq x y z
N MET A 1 -28.94 -21.01 10.56
CA MET A 1 -28.85 -20.72 9.13
C MET A 1 -28.53 -19.25 8.81
N LEU A 2 -29.23 -18.32 9.43
CA LEU A 2 -28.97 -16.87 9.25
C LEU A 2 -27.56 -16.43 9.70
N GLY A 3 -27.02 -16.99 10.78
CA GLY A 3 -25.68 -16.65 11.27
C GLY A 3 -24.55 -17.02 10.31
N LYS A 4 -24.66 -18.13 9.58
CA LYS A 4 -23.69 -18.54 8.56
C LYS A 4 -23.75 -17.67 7.31
N LEU A 5 -24.96 -17.23 6.94
CA LEU A 5 -25.16 -16.32 5.81
C LEU A 5 -24.64 -14.91 6.14
N PHE A 6 -24.90 -14.42 7.34
CA PHE A 6 -24.36 -13.14 7.83
C PHE A 6 -22.84 -13.14 7.90
N CYS A 7 -22.25 -14.23 8.39
CA CYS A 7 -20.79 -14.38 8.45
C CYS A 7 -20.17 -14.41 7.05
N LYS A 8 -20.82 -15.10 6.09
CA LYS A 8 -20.35 -15.20 4.71
C LYS A 8 -20.42 -13.85 3.97
N ILE A 9 -21.50 -13.08 4.19
CA ILE A 9 -21.65 -11.74 3.60
C ILE A 9 -20.64 -10.76 4.20
N HIS A 10 -20.41 -10.86 5.51
CA HIS A 10 -19.44 -10.00 6.20
C HIS A 10 -18.00 -10.32 5.79
N PHE A 11 -17.68 -11.58 5.63
CA PHE A 11 -16.38 -12.05 5.16
C PHE A 11 -16.10 -11.61 3.71
N SER A 12 -17.10 -11.69 2.83
CA SER A 12 -16.98 -11.21 1.45
C SER A 12 -16.69 -9.71 1.37
N LYS A 13 -17.39 -8.90 2.18
CA LYS A 13 -17.18 -7.46 2.26
C LYS A 13 -15.80 -7.09 2.82
N CYS A 14 -15.35 -7.79 3.85
CA CYS A 14 -14.01 -7.63 4.39
C CYS A 14 -12.92 -7.95 3.36
N LEU A 15 -13.13 -9.00 2.57
CA LEU A 15 -12.20 -9.40 1.52
C LEU A 15 -12.13 -8.34 0.40
N GLU A 16 -13.27 -7.78 0.00
CA GLU A 16 -13.34 -6.68 -0.97
C GLU A 16 -12.60 -5.44 -0.47
N ASP A 17 -12.78 -5.08 0.80
CA ASP A 17 -12.09 -3.96 1.44
C ASP A 17 -10.57 -4.17 1.47
N ILE A 18 -10.13 -5.38 1.81
CA ILE A 18 -8.71 -5.75 1.82
C ILE A 18 -8.13 -5.70 0.40
N LEU A 19 -8.83 -6.24 -0.58
CA LEU A 19 -8.39 -6.22 -1.98
C LEU A 19 -8.32 -4.78 -2.52
N LEU A 20 -9.30 -3.95 -2.19
CA LEU A 20 -9.31 -2.53 -2.56
C LEU A 20 -8.12 -1.78 -1.94
N ALA A 21 -7.88 -1.98 -0.65
CA ALA A 21 -6.75 -1.39 0.05
C ALA A 21 -5.41 -1.91 -0.51
N LEU A 22 -5.33 -3.20 -0.81
CA LEU A 22 -4.14 -3.80 -1.42
C LEU A 22 -3.84 -3.21 -2.79
N THR A 23 -4.86 -3.01 -3.62
CA THR A 23 -4.72 -2.35 -4.93
C THR A 23 -4.22 -0.91 -4.79
N PHE A 24 -4.67 -0.21 -3.76
CA PHE A 24 -4.26 1.17 -3.50
C PHE A 24 -2.82 1.27 -2.98
N PHE A 25 -2.42 0.38 -2.06
CA PHE A 25 -1.10 0.42 -1.44
C PHE A 25 -0.01 -0.35 -2.18
N THR A 26 -0.39 -1.25 -3.07
CA THR A 26 0.55 -2.03 -3.87
C THR A 26 0.28 -1.84 -5.36
N ARG A 27 1.27 -2.18 -6.16
CA ARG A 27 1.15 -2.09 -7.63
C ARG A 27 0.40 -3.26 -8.25
N ILE A 28 -0.22 -4.11 -7.43
CA ILE A 28 -0.94 -5.30 -7.91
C ILE A 28 -2.31 -4.88 -8.43
N PRO A 29 -2.62 -5.04 -9.72
CA PRO A 29 -3.93 -4.67 -10.28
C PRO A 29 -4.97 -5.74 -9.92
N THR A 30 -5.59 -5.61 -8.75
CA THR A 30 -6.66 -6.53 -8.33
C THR A 30 -8.04 -6.13 -8.87
N HIS A 31 -8.16 -4.98 -9.52
CA HIS A 31 -9.43 -4.48 -10.05
C HIS A 31 -10.03 -5.35 -11.18
N PHE A 32 -9.22 -6.23 -11.79
CA PHE A 32 -9.71 -7.21 -12.75
C PHE A 32 -10.50 -8.35 -12.11
N ILE A 33 -10.34 -8.55 -10.81
CA ILE A 33 -10.89 -9.70 -10.09
C ILE A 33 -12.23 -9.36 -9.46
N THR A 34 -12.45 -8.11 -9.09
CA THR A 34 -13.66 -7.66 -8.39
C THR A 34 -14.14 -6.31 -8.90
N LYS A 35 -15.45 -6.19 -9.14
CA LYS A 35 -16.10 -4.90 -9.30
C LYS A 35 -16.31 -4.32 -7.88
N TYR A 36 -15.61 -3.25 -7.60
CA TYR A 36 -15.71 -2.58 -6.29
C TYR A 36 -16.91 -1.64 -6.28
N ASP A 37 -17.95 -1.99 -5.56
CA ASP A 37 -19.07 -1.10 -5.25
C ASP A 37 -18.79 -0.25 -3.99
N ARG A 38 -17.60 -0.40 -3.39
CA ARG A 38 -17.27 0.24 -2.12
C ARG A 38 -16.27 1.38 -2.30
N THR A 39 -16.46 2.43 -1.50
CA THR A 39 -15.56 3.59 -1.50
C THR A 39 -14.28 3.31 -0.67
N LEU A 40 -13.19 3.96 -1.04
CA LEU A 40 -11.90 3.88 -0.34
C LEU A 40 -12.02 4.25 1.15
N MET A 41 -12.93 5.16 1.48
CA MET A 41 -13.23 5.56 2.86
C MET A 41 -13.77 4.42 3.71
N GLN A 42 -14.55 3.53 3.13
CA GLN A 42 -15.07 2.34 3.84
C GLN A 42 -13.99 1.29 4.09
N ALA A 43 -12.94 1.27 3.28
CA ALA A 43 -11.81 0.36 3.41
C ALA A 43 -10.69 0.88 4.34
N CYS A 44 -10.81 2.09 4.89
CA CYS A 44 -9.78 2.72 5.73
C CYS A 44 -9.38 1.86 6.96
N TRP A 45 -10.28 1.06 7.50
CA TRP A 45 -10.00 0.20 8.64
C TRP A 45 -8.96 -0.90 8.32
N CYS A 46 -8.82 -1.28 7.03
CA CYS A 46 -7.85 -2.26 6.57
C CYS A 46 -6.44 -1.67 6.37
N PHE A 47 -6.30 -0.35 6.31
CA PHE A 47 -5.02 0.31 6.00
C PHE A 47 -3.90 -0.06 6.97
N PRO A 48 -4.10 -0.06 8.30
CA PRO A 48 -3.08 -0.51 9.24
C PRO A 48 -2.69 -1.98 9.03
N LEU A 49 -3.64 -2.82 8.67
CA LEU A 49 -3.41 -4.25 8.42
C LEU A 49 -2.53 -4.46 7.18
N ILE A 50 -2.83 -3.75 6.10
CA ILE A 50 -2.04 -3.79 4.87
C ILE A 50 -0.63 -3.23 5.11
N GLY A 51 -0.52 -2.12 5.84
CA GLY A 51 0.77 -1.53 6.22
C GLY A 51 1.62 -2.49 7.05
N ALA A 52 1.02 -3.19 8.01
CA ALA A 52 1.69 -4.23 8.80
C ALA A 52 2.15 -5.40 7.91
N GLY A 53 1.34 -5.83 6.95
CA GLY A 53 1.69 -6.85 5.97
C GLY A 53 2.89 -6.46 5.10
N ILE A 54 2.90 -5.24 4.59
CA ILE A 54 4.01 -4.69 3.79
C ILE A 54 5.29 -4.61 4.63
N GLY A 55 5.19 -4.12 5.86
CA GLY A 55 6.32 -4.05 6.80
C GLY A 55 6.87 -5.42 7.14
N LEU A 56 5.98 -6.40 7.35
CA LEU A 56 6.38 -7.79 7.59
C LEU A 56 7.11 -8.40 6.39
N ALA A 57 6.62 -8.16 5.19
CA ALA A 57 7.26 -8.63 3.95
C ALA A 57 8.66 -8.01 3.78
N GLY A 58 8.80 -6.71 4.01
CA GLY A 58 10.09 -6.03 3.98
C GLY A 58 11.07 -6.52 5.04
N GLY A 59 10.58 -6.74 6.27
CA GLY A 59 11.37 -7.30 7.37
C GLY A 59 11.82 -8.73 7.11
N ALA A 60 10.95 -9.57 6.58
CA ALA A 60 11.28 -10.94 6.18
C ALA A 60 12.34 -10.96 5.07
N PHE A 61 12.19 -10.10 4.07
CA PHE A 61 13.18 -9.96 3.01
C PHE A 61 14.54 -9.53 3.55
N PHE A 62 14.56 -8.52 4.43
CA PHE A 62 15.78 -8.09 5.12
C PHE A 62 16.45 -9.23 5.89
N TYR A 63 15.66 -10.00 6.65
CA TYR A 63 16.15 -11.14 7.41
C TYR A 63 16.78 -12.21 6.51
N ILE A 64 16.14 -12.53 5.38
CA ILE A 64 16.67 -13.49 4.40
C ILE A 64 18.03 -13.04 3.88
N LEU A 65 18.20 -11.76 3.56
CA LEU A 65 19.47 -11.20 3.09
C LEU A 65 20.58 -11.31 4.14
N LEU A 66 20.25 -11.16 5.43
CA LEU A 66 21.20 -11.35 6.52
C LEU A 66 21.62 -12.83 6.67
N VAL A 67 20.69 -13.76 6.50
CA VAL A 67 20.98 -15.20 6.54
C VAL A 67 21.92 -15.61 5.41
N VAL A 68 21.82 -14.98 4.25
CA VAL A 68 22.72 -15.18 3.09
C VAL A 68 24.08 -14.49 3.28
N GLN A 69 24.33 -13.89 4.45
CA GLN A 69 25.61 -13.23 4.79
C GLN A 69 25.88 -11.93 4.01
N ILE A 70 24.83 -11.27 3.52
CA ILE A 70 24.98 -9.96 2.88
C ILE A 70 25.21 -8.90 3.97
N PRO A 71 26.17 -7.96 3.79
CA PRO A 71 26.40 -6.89 4.75
C PRO A 71 25.14 -6.12 5.11
N ILE A 72 24.97 -5.79 6.38
CA ILE A 72 23.76 -5.18 6.94
C ILE A 72 23.34 -3.89 6.20
N ALA A 73 24.30 -3.07 5.81
CA ALA A 73 24.00 -1.82 5.09
C ALA A 73 23.38 -2.09 3.70
N ILE A 74 23.90 -3.07 2.99
CA ILE A 74 23.40 -3.47 1.67
C ILE A 74 22.01 -4.14 1.82
N SER A 75 21.86 -5.01 2.81
CA SER A 75 20.59 -5.65 3.12
C SER A 75 19.48 -4.63 3.45
N ALA A 76 19.82 -3.59 4.20
CA ALA A 76 18.89 -2.51 4.54
C ALA A 76 18.44 -1.74 3.28
N VAL A 77 19.38 -1.35 2.43
CA VAL A 77 19.06 -0.63 1.18
C VAL A 77 18.19 -1.51 0.26
N MET A 78 18.54 -2.78 0.11
CA MET A 78 17.75 -3.71 -0.72
C MET A 78 16.34 -3.92 -0.17
N ALA A 79 16.17 -4.01 1.16
CA ALA A 79 14.86 -4.14 1.78
C ALA A 79 14.00 -2.88 1.56
N ILE A 80 14.59 -1.70 1.66
CA ILE A 80 13.90 -0.43 1.37
C ILE A 80 13.49 -0.38 -0.11
N CYS A 81 14.39 -0.68 -1.03
CA CYS A 81 14.08 -0.76 -2.45
C CYS A 81 12.95 -1.75 -2.75
N PHE A 82 12.95 -2.90 -2.08
CA PHE A 82 11.90 -3.90 -2.21
C PHE A 82 10.53 -3.35 -1.80
N ILE A 83 10.45 -2.66 -0.64
CA ILE A 83 9.20 -2.03 -0.17
C ILE A 83 8.75 -0.94 -1.14
N VAL A 84 9.65 -0.08 -1.61
CA VAL A 84 9.35 0.98 -2.58
C VAL A 84 8.79 0.41 -3.88
N ILE A 85 9.38 -0.65 -4.41
CA ILE A 85 8.89 -1.32 -5.62
C ILE A 85 7.52 -1.96 -5.35
N LEU A 86 7.35 -2.62 -4.20
CA LEU A 86 6.11 -3.29 -3.82
C LEU A 86 4.94 -2.30 -3.70
N THR A 87 5.18 -1.14 -3.11
CA THR A 87 4.18 -0.06 -2.98
C THR A 87 4.05 0.81 -4.24
N GLY A 88 4.87 0.57 -5.26
CA GLY A 88 4.89 1.37 -6.48
C GLY A 88 5.34 2.81 -6.26
N ALA A 89 6.15 3.04 -5.22
CA ALA A 89 6.65 4.36 -4.81
C ALA A 89 5.54 5.39 -4.50
N LEU A 90 4.35 4.91 -4.12
CA LEU A 90 3.19 5.78 -3.88
C LEU A 90 3.44 6.82 -2.79
N HIS A 91 4.13 6.43 -1.71
CA HIS A 91 4.43 7.32 -0.60
C HIS A 91 5.52 8.32 -0.99
N GLU A 92 6.53 7.90 -1.72
CA GLU A 92 7.63 8.72 -2.20
C GLU A 92 7.14 9.76 -3.21
N ASP A 93 6.27 9.37 -4.14
CA ASP A 93 5.61 10.26 -5.08
C ASP A 93 4.75 11.32 -4.35
N GLY A 94 4.01 10.91 -3.33
CA GLY A 94 3.22 11.83 -2.51
C GLY A 94 4.09 12.86 -1.77
N VAL A 95 5.23 12.46 -1.25
CA VAL A 95 6.21 13.35 -0.61
C VAL A 95 6.85 14.29 -1.63
N ALA A 96 7.23 13.79 -2.81
CA ALA A 96 7.79 14.58 -3.89
C ALA A 96 6.79 15.65 -4.37
N ASP A 97 5.54 15.27 -4.62
CA ASP A 97 4.47 16.19 -5.03
C ASP A 97 4.20 17.27 -3.96
N THR A 98 4.24 16.88 -2.67
CA THR A 98 4.08 17.83 -1.56
C THR A 98 5.26 18.79 -1.49
N ALA A 99 6.49 18.30 -1.65
CA ALA A 99 7.70 19.13 -1.67
C ALA A 99 7.68 20.12 -2.84
N ASP A 100 7.30 19.67 -4.03
CA ASP A 100 7.15 20.52 -5.22
C ASP A 100 6.03 21.55 -5.02
N GLY A 101 4.93 21.18 -4.39
CA GLY A 101 3.83 22.10 -4.06
C GLY A 101 4.24 23.17 -3.04
N LEU A 102 5.10 22.85 -2.08
CA LEU A 102 5.61 23.79 -1.09
C LEU A 102 6.74 24.66 -1.63
N GLY A 103 7.61 24.08 -2.48
CA GLY A 103 8.73 24.81 -3.09
C GLY A 103 8.36 25.71 -4.27
N GLY A 104 7.22 25.42 -4.93
CA GLY A 104 6.74 26.12 -6.10
C GLY A 104 5.68 27.19 -5.82
N GLY A 105 5.80 27.93 -4.73
CA GLY A 105 4.79 28.90 -4.28
C GLY A 105 4.35 29.95 -5.33
N ASP A 106 5.18 30.24 -6.32
CA ASP A 106 4.88 31.16 -7.39
C ASP A 106 4.08 30.55 -8.55
N ASN A 107 4.10 29.22 -8.68
CA ASN A 107 3.42 28.53 -9.79
C ASN A 107 1.98 28.13 -9.47
N LYS A 108 1.51 28.35 -8.25
CA LYS A 108 0.12 28.01 -7.86
C LYS A 108 -0.93 28.83 -8.61
N LYS A 109 -0.60 30.06 -9.01
CA LYS A 109 -1.52 30.92 -9.75
C LYS A 109 -1.68 30.51 -11.21
N SER A 110 -0.68 29.92 -11.83
CA SER A 110 -0.73 29.51 -13.23
C SER A 110 -1.38 28.13 -13.47
N LYS A 111 -1.53 27.31 -12.42
CA LYS A 111 -2.20 26.01 -12.53
C LYS A 111 -3.71 26.06 -12.26
N ILE A 112 -4.23 27.17 -11.78
CA ILE A 112 -5.65 27.37 -11.51
C ILE A 112 -6.35 28.13 -12.64
N GLU A 113 -5.60 28.82 -13.50
CA GLU A 113 -6.06 29.45 -14.74
C GLU A 113 -5.92 28.47 -15.94
#